data_20fb4e6533d81adc9354f86f28ad67f4
#
_entry.id   20fb4e6533d81adc9354f86f28ad67f4
#
_cell.length_a   1.000
_cell.length_b   1.000
_cell.length_c   1.000
_cell.angle_alpha   90.00
_cell.angle_beta   90.00
_cell.angle_gamma   90.00
#
_symmetry.space_group_name_H-M   'P 1'
#
loop_
_entity.id
_entity.type
_entity.pdbx_description
1 polymer ?
#
loop_
_entity_poly.entity_id
_entity_poly.type
_entity_poly.pdbx_seq_one_letter_code
_entity_poly.pdbx_strand_id
1 'polypeptide(L)'
;GNEDTFIRKIEVLSQYDNREALSDGKKTCYLTFDDGPSSNTKEILEILDQYHIKATFFVTGTSPKDFHYIKEAYQKGHTIGLHTYSHDYEYIYSSLKNYISDLNKIKDVVYQQIGMNVNFIRFPGGSSNLVSKKYNDGIMTRLTKKVIDLGYQYYDWTSINGDGEGIKTVDGLKKKAIEEIGNREDIMFLMHDSGTQENTVKALPDILDYLIEQGYVFQVLDETSPTFHHHVQN
;
A
#
# COMPACT_ATOMS: atom_id res chain seq x y z
N GLY A 1 8.33 27.78 10.42
CA GLY A 1 8.21 26.99 11.59
C GLY A 1 6.94 26.15 11.62
N ASN A 2 6.37 25.93 12.80
CA ASN A 2 5.24 25.03 12.99
C ASN A 2 3.95 25.47 12.27
N GLU A 3 3.73 26.76 12.12
CA GLU A 3 2.54 27.31 11.46
C GLU A 3 2.53 27.03 9.96
N ASP A 4 3.65 27.24 9.29
CA ASP A 4 3.77 26.97 7.85
C ASP A 4 3.62 25.47 7.53
N THR A 5 4.14 24.62 8.41
CA THR A 5 4.00 23.17 8.29
C THR A 5 2.56 22.73 8.51
N PHE A 6 1.86 23.36 9.47
CA PHE A 6 0.46 23.08 9.76
C PHE A 6 -0.46 23.54 8.63
N ILE A 7 -0.25 24.72 8.08
CA ILE A 7 -1.01 25.25 6.94
C ILE A 7 -0.81 24.37 5.72
N ARG A 8 0.43 23.99 5.41
CA ARG A 8 0.75 23.07 4.32
C ARG A 8 0.08 21.73 4.50
N LYS A 9 0.03 21.20 5.71
CA LYS A 9 -0.65 19.93 6.01
C LYS A 9 -2.16 20.03 5.76
N ILE A 10 -2.80 21.12 6.16
CA ILE A 10 -4.22 21.37 5.90
C ILE A 10 -4.48 21.49 4.39
N GLU A 11 -3.66 22.20 3.65
CA GLU A 11 -3.78 22.33 2.19
C GLU A 11 -3.66 20.97 1.50
N VAL A 12 -2.71 20.15 1.92
CA VAL A 12 -2.54 18.79 1.38
C VAL A 12 -3.75 17.92 1.69
N LEU A 13 -4.29 17.98 2.91
CA LEU A 13 -5.47 17.20 3.31
C LEU A 13 -6.76 17.68 2.63
N SER A 14 -6.83 18.92 2.18
CA SER A 14 -7.96 19.47 1.44
C SER A 14 -7.95 19.13 -0.06
N GLN A 15 -6.83 18.66 -0.59
CA GLN A 15 -6.70 18.22 -1.98
C GLN A 15 -7.11 16.75 -2.08
N TYR A 16 -8.36 16.49 -2.37
CA TYR A 16 -8.94 15.15 -2.31
C TYR A 16 -8.45 14.18 -3.37
N ASP A 17 -8.21 14.65 -4.58
CA ASP A 17 -8.14 13.74 -5.71
C ASP A 17 -6.75 13.17 -5.96
N ASN A 18 -5.74 14.01 -6.03
CA ASN A 18 -4.42 13.56 -6.41
C ASN A 18 -3.35 14.50 -5.88
N ARG A 19 -2.55 14.00 -4.95
CA ARG A 19 -1.34 14.69 -4.52
C ARG A 19 -0.20 14.24 -5.41
N GLU A 20 0.29 15.15 -6.23
CA GLU A 20 1.43 14.89 -7.07
C GLU A 20 2.72 14.97 -6.26
N ALA A 21 3.70 14.15 -6.66
CA ALA A 21 5.04 14.27 -6.14
C ALA A 21 5.65 15.61 -6.57
N LEU A 22 6.25 16.31 -5.62
CA LEU A 22 7.01 17.52 -5.96
C LEU A 22 8.35 17.09 -6.56
N SER A 23 8.65 17.54 -7.77
CA SER A 23 9.95 17.33 -8.39
C SER A 23 11.00 18.14 -7.63
N ASP A 24 11.80 17.47 -6.81
CA ASP A 24 12.92 18.07 -6.07
C ASP A 24 14.27 17.55 -6.57
N GLY A 25 14.28 16.83 -7.68
CA GLY A 25 15.45 16.21 -8.27
C GLY A 25 15.94 14.96 -7.52
N LYS A 26 15.24 14.53 -6.48
CA LYS A 26 15.54 13.31 -5.72
C LYS A 26 14.67 12.15 -6.20
N LYS A 27 15.27 10.97 -6.23
CA LYS A 27 14.54 9.73 -6.50
C LYS A 27 14.05 9.14 -5.19
N THR A 28 12.73 8.99 -5.05
CA THR A 28 12.10 8.46 -3.83
C THR A 28 11.29 7.21 -4.16
N CYS A 29 11.48 6.18 -3.36
CA CYS A 29 10.72 4.93 -3.45
C CYS A 29 9.92 4.69 -2.17
N TYR A 30 8.63 4.50 -2.34
CA TYR A 30 7.71 4.04 -1.30
C TYR A 30 7.46 2.55 -1.54
N LEU A 31 8.16 1.68 -0.80
CA LEU A 31 7.90 0.24 -0.85
C LEU A 31 6.59 -0.05 -0.15
N THR A 32 5.71 -0.78 -0.80
CA THR A 32 4.43 -1.20 -0.22
C THR A 32 4.19 -2.69 -0.42
N PHE A 33 3.56 -3.30 0.58
CA PHE A 33 3.19 -4.72 0.59
C PHE A 33 1.72 -4.85 0.94
N ASP A 34 0.96 -5.55 0.10
CA ASP A 34 -0.46 -5.80 0.28
C ASP A 34 -0.74 -7.25 0.67
N ASP A 35 -1.89 -7.50 1.27
CA ASP A 35 -2.50 -8.81 1.56
C ASP A 35 -1.98 -9.54 2.82
N GLY A 36 -0.87 -9.12 3.39
CA GLY A 36 -0.39 -9.67 4.65
C GLY A 36 -1.27 -9.26 5.85
N PRO A 37 -0.86 -9.64 7.07
CA PRO A 37 0.39 -10.32 7.39
C PRO A 37 0.35 -11.83 7.11
N SER A 38 1.54 -12.42 6.98
CA SER A 38 1.76 -13.85 6.86
C SER A 38 3.16 -14.21 7.40
N SER A 39 3.55 -15.48 7.31
CA SER A 39 4.93 -15.87 7.60
C SER A 39 5.95 -15.16 6.70
N ASN A 40 5.57 -14.78 5.48
CA ASN A 40 6.43 -14.01 4.59
C ASN A 40 6.64 -12.58 5.08
N THR A 41 5.70 -12.00 5.82
CA THR A 41 5.88 -10.68 6.45
C THR A 41 7.08 -10.69 7.39
N LYS A 42 7.23 -11.75 8.20
CA LYS A 42 8.39 -11.89 9.10
C LYS A 42 9.71 -11.81 8.35
N GLU A 43 9.84 -12.58 7.27
CA GLU A 43 11.07 -12.62 6.47
C GLU A 43 11.33 -11.28 5.77
N ILE A 44 10.29 -10.62 5.28
CA ILE A 44 10.40 -9.28 4.68
C ILE A 44 10.89 -8.27 5.72
N LEU A 45 10.35 -8.30 6.93
CA LEU A 45 10.79 -7.41 8.02
C LEU A 45 12.28 -7.61 8.35
N GLU A 46 12.76 -8.85 8.35
CA GLU A 46 14.17 -9.18 8.57
C GLU A 46 15.06 -8.62 7.46
N ILE A 47 14.65 -8.75 6.19
CA ILE A 47 15.36 -8.19 5.05
C ILE A 47 15.42 -6.67 5.13
N LEU A 48 14.29 -6.02 5.40
CA LEU A 48 14.23 -4.56 5.53
C LEU A 48 15.10 -4.04 6.67
N ASP A 49 15.18 -4.77 7.79
CA ASP A 49 16.09 -4.44 8.88
C ASP A 49 17.55 -4.49 8.45
N GLN A 50 17.96 -5.51 7.69
CA GLN A 50 19.32 -5.66 7.17
C GLN A 50 19.70 -4.50 6.25
N TYR A 51 18.77 -3.99 5.48
CA TYR A 51 18.97 -2.87 4.55
C TYR A 51 18.76 -1.50 5.20
N HIS A 52 18.30 -1.45 6.44
CA HIS A 52 17.90 -0.19 7.12
C HIS A 52 16.85 0.60 6.34
N ILE A 53 15.89 -0.11 5.75
CA ILE A 53 14.81 0.45 4.92
C ILE A 53 13.48 0.25 5.64
N LYS A 54 12.60 1.27 5.55
CA LYS A 54 11.24 1.20 6.07
C LYS A 54 10.25 1.16 4.90
N ALA A 55 9.13 0.46 5.10
CA ALA A 55 8.10 0.24 4.10
C ALA A 55 6.70 0.50 4.67
N THR A 56 5.70 0.41 3.83
CA THR A 56 4.28 0.49 4.21
C THR A 56 3.61 -0.85 3.93
N PHE A 57 2.86 -1.34 4.91
CA PHE A 57 2.11 -2.60 4.82
C PHE A 57 0.61 -2.31 4.87
N PHE A 58 -0.09 -2.62 3.78
CA PHE A 58 -1.56 -2.56 3.71
C PHE A 58 -2.11 -3.93 4.08
N VAL A 59 -2.62 -4.06 5.30
CA VAL A 59 -2.91 -5.35 5.92
C VAL A 59 -4.36 -5.77 5.76
N THR A 60 -4.59 -7.09 5.81
CA THR A 60 -5.90 -7.73 5.79
C THR A 60 -6.14 -8.57 7.04
N GLY A 61 -7.36 -9.05 7.21
CA GLY A 61 -7.74 -9.95 8.30
C GLY A 61 -7.69 -11.43 7.95
N THR A 62 -7.08 -11.80 6.83
CA THR A 62 -7.17 -13.17 6.29
C THR A 62 -6.36 -14.22 7.06
N SER A 63 -5.39 -13.80 7.88
CA SER A 63 -4.54 -14.70 8.66
C SER A 63 -4.39 -14.24 10.11
N PRO A 64 -5.42 -14.48 10.97
CA PRO A 64 -5.39 -13.99 12.35
C PRO A 64 -4.22 -14.45 13.18
N LYS A 65 -3.69 -15.65 12.92
CA LYS A 65 -2.50 -16.18 13.62
C LYS A 65 -1.26 -15.33 13.41
N ASP A 66 -1.23 -14.49 12.36
CA ASP A 66 -0.09 -13.67 11.99
C ASP A 66 -0.29 -12.18 12.36
N PHE A 67 -1.39 -11.80 13.01
CA PHE A 67 -1.67 -10.40 13.36
C PHE A 67 -0.56 -9.73 14.16
N HIS A 68 0.18 -10.50 14.97
CA HIS A 68 1.30 -9.96 15.77
C HIS A 68 2.40 -9.33 14.90
N TYR A 69 2.51 -9.70 13.63
CA TYR A 69 3.45 -9.04 12.71
C TYR A 69 3.05 -7.61 12.36
N ILE A 70 1.78 -7.24 12.52
CA ILE A 70 1.34 -5.84 12.38
C ILE A 70 2.00 -4.98 13.46
N LYS A 71 1.93 -5.44 14.72
CA LYS A 71 2.59 -4.78 15.85
C LYS A 71 4.10 -4.71 15.66
N GLU A 72 4.72 -5.82 15.26
CA GLU A 72 6.15 -5.90 15.02
C GLU A 72 6.59 -4.91 13.92
N ALA A 73 5.88 -4.87 12.79
CA ALA A 73 6.16 -3.93 11.71
C ALA A 73 6.07 -2.48 12.19
N TYR A 74 5.02 -2.14 12.90
CA TYR A 74 4.84 -0.80 13.47
C TYR A 74 5.96 -0.42 14.43
N GLN A 75 6.34 -1.32 15.35
CA GLN A 75 7.41 -1.09 16.32
C GLN A 75 8.77 -0.90 15.65
N LYS A 76 8.99 -1.51 14.49
CA LYS A 76 10.19 -1.35 13.67
C LYS A 76 10.20 -0.08 12.81
N GLY A 77 9.15 0.74 12.88
CA GLY A 77 9.08 2.03 12.17
C GLY A 77 8.44 1.97 10.79
N HIS A 78 7.81 0.87 10.42
CA HIS A 78 7.03 0.77 9.18
C HIS A 78 5.65 1.41 9.35
N THR A 79 5.09 1.93 8.27
CA THR A 79 3.71 2.43 8.27
C THR A 79 2.73 1.29 8.03
N ILE A 80 1.62 1.30 8.76
CA ILE A 80 0.53 0.35 8.58
C ILE A 80 -0.64 1.06 7.89
N GLY A 81 -1.16 0.44 6.83
CA GLY A 81 -2.38 0.85 6.16
C GLY A 81 -3.40 -0.29 6.14
N LEU A 82 -4.59 -0.02 5.63
CA LEU A 82 -5.72 -0.95 5.63
C LEU A 82 -6.05 -1.40 4.22
N HIS A 83 -6.19 -2.73 4.03
CA HIS A 83 -6.49 -3.32 2.73
C HIS A 83 -7.77 -4.16 2.76
N THR A 84 -8.74 -3.78 3.59
CA THR A 84 -9.94 -4.51 3.98
C THR A 84 -9.64 -5.72 4.89
N TYR A 85 -10.67 -6.23 5.54
CA TYR A 85 -10.54 -7.41 6.40
C TYR A 85 -10.56 -8.71 5.59
N SER A 86 -11.58 -8.86 4.74
CA SER A 86 -11.84 -10.11 4.02
C SER A 86 -11.12 -10.23 2.69
N HIS A 87 -10.77 -9.10 2.06
CA HIS A 87 -10.32 -9.06 0.67
C HIS A 87 -11.26 -9.79 -0.30
N ASP A 88 -12.54 -9.84 0.03
CA ASP A 88 -13.56 -10.52 -0.76
C ASP A 88 -14.25 -9.52 -1.70
N TYR A 89 -13.87 -9.54 -2.96
CA TYR A 89 -14.39 -8.61 -3.97
C TYR A 89 -15.91 -8.58 -4.05
N GLU A 90 -16.56 -9.74 -3.99
CA GLU A 90 -18.01 -9.84 -4.05
C GLU A 90 -18.67 -9.13 -2.87
N TYR A 91 -18.18 -9.36 -1.66
CA TYR A 91 -18.70 -8.71 -0.47
C TYR A 91 -18.40 -7.22 -0.43
N ILE A 92 -17.13 -6.84 -0.54
CA ILE A 92 -16.70 -5.44 -0.33
C ILE A 92 -17.21 -4.50 -1.42
N TYR A 93 -17.37 -4.99 -2.65
CA TYR A 93 -17.80 -4.14 -3.77
C TYR A 93 -19.27 -4.28 -4.13
N SER A 94 -20.07 -5.00 -3.34
CA SER A 94 -21.52 -5.07 -3.55
C SER A 94 -22.26 -3.82 -3.06
N SER A 95 -21.73 -3.12 -2.06
CA SER A 95 -22.31 -1.86 -1.56
C SER A 95 -21.28 -1.03 -0.80
N LEU A 96 -21.54 0.28 -0.68
CA LEU A 96 -20.73 1.17 0.19
C LEU A 96 -20.75 0.65 1.63
N LYS A 97 -21.91 0.24 2.12
CA LYS A 97 -22.07 -0.28 3.48
C LYS A 97 -21.19 -1.49 3.74
N ASN A 98 -21.14 -2.44 2.81
CA ASN A 98 -20.33 -3.64 2.96
C ASN A 98 -18.83 -3.30 2.97
N TYR A 99 -18.38 -2.44 2.06
CA TYR A 99 -16.99 -2.00 2.05
C TYR A 99 -16.61 -1.35 3.39
N ILE A 100 -17.39 -0.40 3.86
CA ILE A 100 -17.11 0.32 5.12
C ILE A 100 -17.16 -0.64 6.32
N SER A 101 -18.09 -1.58 6.36
CA SER A 101 -18.15 -2.61 7.41
C SER A 101 -16.87 -3.45 7.45
N ASP A 102 -16.39 -3.86 6.30
CA ASP A 102 -15.16 -4.66 6.17
C ASP A 102 -13.91 -3.85 6.51
N LEU A 103 -13.88 -2.59 6.08
CA LEU A 103 -12.82 -1.64 6.45
C LEU A 103 -12.75 -1.41 7.97
N ASN A 104 -13.91 -1.26 8.62
CA ASN A 104 -13.96 -1.09 10.07
C ASN A 104 -13.41 -2.31 10.82
N LYS A 105 -13.63 -3.52 10.31
CA LYS A 105 -13.08 -4.73 10.91
C LYS A 105 -11.56 -4.74 10.91
N ILE A 106 -10.92 -4.43 9.80
CA ILE A 106 -9.46 -4.38 9.75
C ILE A 106 -8.90 -3.19 10.55
N LYS A 107 -9.60 -2.08 10.56
CA LYS A 107 -9.25 -0.93 11.40
C LYS A 107 -9.19 -1.33 12.88
N ASP A 108 -10.17 -2.09 13.36
CA ASP A 108 -10.22 -2.59 14.74
C ASP A 108 -9.06 -3.56 15.04
N VAL A 109 -8.74 -4.46 14.12
CA VAL A 109 -7.57 -5.35 14.25
C VAL A 109 -6.29 -4.55 14.41
N VAL A 110 -6.08 -3.56 13.56
CA VAL A 110 -4.87 -2.71 13.64
C VAL A 110 -4.85 -1.94 14.95
N TYR A 111 -5.97 -1.38 15.37
CA TYR A 111 -6.05 -0.70 16.67
C TYR A 111 -5.67 -1.63 17.83
N GLN A 112 -6.14 -2.88 17.84
CA GLN A 112 -5.77 -3.88 18.85
C GLN A 112 -4.26 -4.14 18.88
N GLN A 113 -3.61 -4.09 17.72
CA GLN A 113 -2.18 -4.39 17.60
C GLN A 113 -1.28 -3.21 17.94
N ILE A 114 -1.65 -1.98 17.54
CA ILE A 114 -0.76 -0.81 17.63
C ILE A 114 -1.28 0.32 18.53
N GLY A 115 -2.53 0.24 18.98
CA GLY A 115 -3.11 1.22 19.91
C GLY A 115 -3.51 2.54 19.28
N MET A 116 -3.57 2.63 17.96
CA MET A 116 -4.02 3.83 17.26
C MET A 116 -4.83 3.47 16.01
N ASN A 117 -5.70 4.38 15.61
CA ASN A 117 -6.41 4.29 14.34
C ASN A 117 -5.53 4.78 13.20
N VAL A 118 -5.53 4.04 12.09
CA VAL A 118 -4.87 4.43 10.86
C VAL A 118 -5.92 4.81 9.81
N ASN A 119 -5.56 5.74 8.93
CA ASN A 119 -6.46 6.24 7.90
C ASN A 119 -5.87 6.18 6.48
N PHE A 120 -4.81 5.43 6.30
CA PHE A 120 -4.24 5.10 5.00
C PHE A 120 -4.84 3.80 4.51
N ILE A 121 -5.40 3.80 3.31
CA ILE A 121 -6.03 2.62 2.74
C ILE A 121 -5.52 2.35 1.32
N ARG A 122 -5.67 1.11 0.88
CA ARG A 122 -5.56 0.71 -0.52
C ARG A 122 -6.73 -0.19 -0.84
N PHE A 123 -7.41 0.12 -1.94
CA PHE A 123 -8.51 -0.71 -2.41
C PHE A 123 -7.99 -2.02 -3.00
N PRO A 124 -8.56 -3.18 -2.64
CA PRO A 124 -8.30 -4.42 -3.37
C PRO A 124 -8.49 -4.24 -4.88
N GLY A 125 -7.45 -4.56 -5.66
CA GLY A 125 -7.43 -4.33 -7.11
C GLY A 125 -7.15 -2.90 -7.53
N GLY A 126 -6.98 -1.96 -6.58
CA GLY A 126 -6.76 -0.54 -6.84
C GLY A 126 -8.05 0.23 -7.09
N SER A 127 -7.96 1.56 -7.08
CA SER A 127 -9.11 2.43 -7.34
C SER A 127 -9.64 2.34 -8.77
N SER A 128 -8.80 1.89 -9.72
CA SER A 128 -9.14 1.73 -11.13
C SER A 128 -9.70 0.35 -11.49
N ASN A 129 -9.90 -0.55 -10.51
CA ASN A 129 -10.33 -1.92 -10.80
C ASN A 129 -11.68 -1.97 -11.53
N LEU A 130 -11.78 -2.91 -12.46
CA LEU A 130 -13.01 -3.21 -13.18
C LEU A 130 -13.76 -4.44 -12.61
N VAL A 131 -13.11 -5.22 -11.77
CA VAL A 131 -13.73 -6.37 -11.09
C VAL A 131 -14.96 -5.95 -10.30
N SER A 132 -14.93 -4.80 -9.66
CA SER A 132 -16.04 -4.25 -8.89
C SER A 132 -17.31 -4.01 -9.72
N LYS A 133 -17.15 -3.76 -11.03
CA LYS A 133 -18.28 -3.53 -11.93
C LYS A 133 -19.23 -4.74 -12.01
N LYS A 134 -18.66 -5.93 -11.87
CA LYS A 134 -19.43 -7.19 -11.83
C LYS A 134 -20.43 -7.22 -10.66
N TYR A 135 -20.12 -6.55 -9.57
CA TYR A 135 -20.93 -6.57 -8.35
C TYR A 135 -21.75 -5.31 -8.15
N ASN A 136 -21.28 -4.16 -8.62
CA ASN A 136 -21.99 -2.89 -8.49
C ASN A 136 -21.41 -1.86 -9.47
N ASP A 137 -22.17 -1.51 -10.47
CA ASP A 137 -21.78 -0.52 -11.47
C ASP A 137 -21.62 0.86 -10.81
N GLY A 138 -20.48 1.52 -11.05
CA GLY A 138 -20.17 2.84 -10.51
C GLY A 138 -19.70 2.87 -9.05
N ILE A 139 -19.49 1.72 -8.41
CA ILE A 139 -19.15 1.70 -6.98
C ILE A 139 -17.82 2.37 -6.68
N MET A 140 -16.80 2.23 -7.52
CA MET A 140 -15.50 2.84 -7.24
C MET A 140 -15.57 4.36 -7.29
N THR A 141 -16.36 4.92 -8.19
CA THR A 141 -16.63 6.37 -8.25
C THR A 141 -17.24 6.87 -6.94
N ARG A 142 -18.14 6.11 -6.34
CA ARG A 142 -18.76 6.45 -5.05
C ARG A 142 -17.85 6.19 -3.87
N LEU A 143 -17.13 5.06 -3.86
CA LEU A 143 -16.22 4.69 -2.77
C LEU A 143 -15.04 5.65 -2.64
N THR A 144 -14.42 6.05 -3.74
CA THR A 144 -13.28 6.98 -3.71
C THR A 144 -13.66 8.31 -3.06
N LYS A 145 -14.88 8.80 -3.28
CA LYS A 145 -15.41 9.98 -2.59
C LYS A 145 -15.74 9.70 -1.13
N LYS A 146 -16.41 8.58 -0.88
CA LYS A 146 -16.88 8.23 0.45
C LYS A 146 -15.76 8.06 1.45
N VAL A 147 -14.68 7.38 1.08
CA VAL A 147 -13.54 7.18 2.00
C VAL A 147 -12.84 8.49 2.33
N ILE A 148 -12.71 9.40 1.38
CA ILE A 148 -12.16 10.74 1.63
C ILE A 148 -13.06 11.52 2.60
N ASP A 149 -14.37 11.51 2.39
CA ASP A 149 -15.33 12.16 3.28
C ASP A 149 -15.28 11.62 4.72
N LEU A 150 -14.93 10.34 4.88
CA LEU A 150 -14.75 9.69 6.17
C LEU A 150 -13.37 9.94 6.81
N GLY A 151 -12.48 10.67 6.15
CA GLY A 151 -11.16 11.01 6.64
C GLY A 151 -10.05 10.03 6.27
N TYR A 152 -10.32 9.10 5.35
CA TYR A 152 -9.29 8.22 4.81
C TYR A 152 -8.63 8.84 3.59
N GLN A 153 -7.36 8.45 3.33
CA GLN A 153 -6.72 8.66 2.04
C GLN A 153 -6.39 7.30 1.44
N TYR A 154 -6.64 7.15 0.14
CA TYR A 154 -6.30 5.94 -0.59
C TYR A 154 -5.06 6.14 -1.45
N TYR A 155 -4.33 5.05 -1.69
CA TYR A 155 -3.08 5.03 -2.43
C TYR A 155 -3.12 3.93 -3.47
N ASP A 156 -2.84 4.28 -4.71
CA ASP A 156 -2.58 3.32 -5.77
C ASP A 156 -1.06 3.13 -5.93
N TRP A 157 -0.59 2.83 -7.09
CA TRP A 157 0.83 2.54 -7.34
C TRP A 157 1.27 2.98 -8.73
N THR A 158 2.59 3.04 -8.93
CA THR A 158 3.21 3.32 -10.23
C THR A 158 3.89 2.10 -10.82
N SER A 159 4.34 1.20 -9.98
CA SER A 159 5.26 0.13 -10.37
C SER A 159 4.96 -1.14 -9.58
N ILE A 160 5.20 -2.29 -10.21
CA ILE A 160 4.93 -3.60 -9.63
C ILE A 160 6.11 -4.53 -9.86
N ASN A 161 6.24 -5.60 -9.04
CA ASN A 161 7.13 -6.72 -9.36
C ASN A 161 6.41 -7.85 -10.12
N GLY A 162 5.10 -7.76 -10.27
CA GLY A 162 4.30 -8.73 -11.00
C GLY A 162 3.87 -9.96 -10.22
N ASP A 163 4.10 -10.01 -8.91
CA ASP A 163 3.71 -11.14 -8.08
C ASP A 163 2.18 -11.33 -7.99
N GLY A 164 1.41 -10.26 -8.15
CA GLY A 164 -0.05 -10.30 -8.26
C GLY A 164 -0.57 -10.56 -9.67
N GLU A 165 0.30 -10.61 -10.68
CA GLU A 165 -0.06 -10.79 -12.09
C GLU A 165 0.38 -12.14 -12.67
N GLY A 166 0.65 -13.12 -11.82
CA GLY A 166 0.97 -14.48 -12.26
C GLY A 166 2.44 -14.71 -12.62
N ILE A 167 3.34 -13.75 -12.38
CA ILE A 167 4.77 -13.99 -12.48
C ILE A 167 5.20 -14.85 -11.28
N LYS A 168 5.75 -16.04 -11.55
CA LYS A 168 6.00 -17.06 -10.52
C LYS A 168 7.46 -17.41 -10.32
N THR A 169 8.38 -16.79 -11.05
CA THR A 169 9.82 -17.03 -10.87
C THR A 169 10.49 -15.83 -10.21
N VAL A 170 11.52 -16.09 -9.44
CA VAL A 170 12.33 -15.03 -8.80
C VAL A 170 12.92 -14.11 -9.87
N ASP A 171 13.49 -14.67 -10.93
CA ASP A 171 14.07 -13.87 -12.02
C ASP A 171 13.01 -13.06 -12.77
N GLY A 172 11.82 -13.61 -12.98
CA GLY A 172 10.70 -12.90 -13.59
C GLY A 172 10.25 -11.69 -12.77
N LEU A 173 10.17 -11.83 -11.45
CA LEU A 173 9.83 -10.74 -10.53
C LEU A 173 10.88 -9.62 -10.56
N LYS A 174 12.16 -9.97 -10.56
CA LYS A 174 13.24 -8.99 -10.70
C LYS A 174 13.18 -8.24 -12.03
N LYS A 175 13.00 -8.97 -13.13
CA LYS A 175 12.91 -8.39 -14.46
C LYS A 175 11.74 -7.43 -14.58
N LYS A 176 10.56 -7.83 -14.08
CA LYS A 176 9.37 -6.99 -14.08
C LYS A 176 9.58 -5.74 -13.24
N ALA A 177 10.16 -5.86 -12.06
CA ALA A 177 10.48 -4.74 -11.20
C ALA A 177 11.38 -3.71 -11.91
N ILE A 178 12.44 -4.15 -12.54
CA ILE A 178 13.38 -3.28 -13.27
C ILE A 178 12.67 -2.55 -14.42
N GLU A 179 11.85 -3.24 -15.19
CA GLU A 179 11.06 -2.63 -16.26
C GLU A 179 10.13 -1.54 -15.73
N GLU A 180 9.44 -1.83 -14.64
CA GLU A 180 8.45 -0.92 -14.03
C GLU A 180 9.07 0.28 -13.33
N ILE A 181 10.24 0.12 -12.77
CA ILE A 181 11.02 1.22 -12.16
C ILE A 181 11.40 2.23 -13.25
N GLY A 182 11.96 1.76 -14.38
CA GLY A 182 12.33 2.61 -15.50
C GLY A 182 13.15 3.83 -15.07
N ASN A 183 12.74 4.99 -15.51
CA ASN A 183 13.39 6.28 -15.22
C ASN A 183 12.53 7.17 -14.28
N ARG A 184 11.63 6.59 -13.51
CA ARG A 184 10.75 7.37 -12.62
C ARG A 184 11.55 8.06 -11.52
N GLU A 185 11.18 9.29 -11.19
CA GLU A 185 11.73 9.98 -10.01
C GLU A 185 11.12 9.44 -8.73
N ASP A 186 9.79 9.34 -8.67
CA ASP A 186 9.04 8.85 -7.52
C ASP A 186 8.30 7.58 -7.86
N ILE A 187 8.43 6.60 -6.99
CA ILE A 187 7.87 5.26 -7.18
C ILE A 187 7.03 4.89 -5.96
N MET A 188 5.77 4.57 -6.21
CA MET A 188 4.93 3.81 -5.29
C MET A 188 4.97 2.36 -5.78
N PHE A 189 5.71 1.51 -5.07
CA PHE A 189 6.05 0.16 -5.51
C PHE A 189 5.14 -0.86 -4.84
N LEU A 190 4.35 -1.57 -5.63
CA LEU A 190 3.43 -2.60 -5.15
C LEU A 190 4.06 -4.00 -5.22
N MET A 191 4.09 -4.66 -4.08
CA MET A 191 4.37 -6.08 -3.89
C MET A 191 3.35 -6.68 -2.93
N HIS A 192 3.37 -7.98 -2.76
CA HIS A 192 2.46 -8.68 -1.85
C HIS A 192 3.23 -9.53 -0.84
N ASP A 193 2.73 -9.58 0.39
CA ASP A 193 3.32 -10.37 1.49
C ASP A 193 2.36 -11.43 2.05
N SER A 194 1.39 -11.86 1.24
CA SER A 194 0.56 -13.01 1.56
C SER A 194 1.36 -14.32 1.62
N GLY A 195 0.78 -15.35 2.19
CA GLY A 195 1.44 -16.64 2.42
C GLY A 195 1.89 -17.40 1.17
N THR A 196 1.45 -16.98 -0.02
CA THR A 196 1.84 -17.59 -1.30
C THR A 196 2.99 -16.88 -1.99
N GLN A 197 3.56 -15.84 -1.39
CA GLN A 197 4.53 -14.95 -2.03
C GLN A 197 5.98 -15.19 -1.57
N GLU A 198 6.39 -16.42 -1.43
CA GLU A 198 7.77 -16.79 -1.07
C GLU A 198 8.79 -16.27 -2.10
N ASN A 199 8.43 -16.22 -3.38
CA ASN A 199 9.32 -15.73 -4.42
C ASN A 199 9.51 -14.21 -4.37
N THR A 200 8.53 -13.47 -3.90
CA THR A 200 8.70 -12.03 -3.61
C THR A 200 9.76 -11.83 -2.52
N VAL A 201 9.72 -12.63 -1.46
CA VAL A 201 10.74 -12.59 -0.41
C VAL A 201 12.14 -12.85 -1.00
N LYS A 202 12.27 -13.88 -1.82
CA LYS A 202 13.55 -14.26 -2.45
C LYS A 202 14.07 -13.21 -3.44
N ALA A 203 13.18 -12.53 -4.16
CA ALA A 203 13.56 -11.50 -5.12
C ALA A 203 13.86 -10.14 -4.46
N LEU A 204 13.37 -9.90 -3.26
CA LEU A 204 13.42 -8.59 -2.61
C LEU A 204 14.84 -8.02 -2.46
N PRO A 205 15.86 -8.78 -1.97
CA PRO A 205 17.20 -8.23 -1.82
C PRO A 205 17.75 -7.65 -3.13
N ASP A 206 17.60 -8.35 -4.23
CA ASP A 206 18.13 -7.88 -5.53
C ASP A 206 17.35 -6.67 -6.07
N ILE A 207 16.06 -6.60 -5.80
CA ILE A 207 15.25 -5.41 -6.15
C ILE A 207 15.70 -4.20 -5.33
N LEU A 208 15.95 -4.39 -4.03
CA LEU A 208 16.48 -3.32 -3.16
C LEU A 208 17.85 -2.85 -3.62
N ASP A 209 18.75 -3.78 -3.93
CA ASP A 209 20.07 -3.47 -4.45
C ASP A 209 19.99 -2.63 -5.73
N TYR A 210 19.11 -3.01 -6.64
CA TYR A 210 18.89 -2.25 -7.89
C TYR A 210 18.38 -0.83 -7.61
N LEU A 211 17.40 -0.69 -6.74
CA LEU A 211 16.86 0.64 -6.37
C LEU A 211 17.93 1.53 -5.74
N ILE A 212 18.74 0.96 -4.85
CA ILE A 212 19.84 1.69 -4.22
C ILE A 212 20.87 2.13 -5.27
N GLU A 213 21.28 1.25 -6.17
CA GLU A 213 22.20 1.55 -7.27
C GLU A 213 21.69 2.65 -8.18
N GLN A 214 20.37 2.71 -8.40
CA GLN A 214 19.72 3.77 -9.19
C GLN A 214 19.58 5.10 -8.45
N GLY A 215 19.95 5.16 -7.17
CA GLY A 215 19.95 6.39 -6.39
C GLY A 215 18.65 6.68 -5.65
N TYR A 216 17.75 5.72 -5.53
CA TYR A 216 16.50 5.92 -4.76
C TYR A 216 16.78 5.95 -3.26
N VAL A 217 16.10 6.86 -2.57
CA VAL A 217 15.93 6.85 -1.13
C VAL A 217 14.54 6.30 -0.80
N PHE A 218 14.39 5.69 0.38
CA PHE A 218 13.16 5.00 0.76
C PHE A 218 12.43 5.80 1.83
N GLN A 219 11.11 5.91 1.68
CA GLN A 219 10.25 6.57 2.65
C GLN A 219 8.99 5.76 2.90
N VAL A 220 8.42 5.94 4.09
CA VAL A 220 7.09 5.44 4.42
C VAL A 220 6.04 6.47 4.08
N LEU A 221 4.79 6.05 3.93
CA LEU A 221 3.68 6.96 3.71
C LEU A 221 3.39 7.81 4.94
N ASP A 222 3.14 9.09 4.71
CA ASP A 222 2.57 10.02 5.67
C ASP A 222 1.52 10.89 4.98
N GLU A 223 0.94 11.87 5.70
CA GLU A 223 -0.12 12.72 5.15
C GLU A 223 0.33 13.63 4.00
N THR A 224 1.64 13.78 3.80
CA THR A 224 2.21 14.61 2.72
C THR A 224 2.65 13.80 1.50
N SER A 225 2.65 12.47 1.58
CA SER A 225 3.09 11.60 0.50
C SER A 225 2.22 11.75 -0.75
N PRO A 226 2.80 11.61 -1.96
CA PRO A 226 2.00 11.52 -3.18
C PRO A 226 1.12 10.28 -3.15
N THR A 227 -0.07 10.37 -3.73
CA THR A 227 -1.08 9.32 -3.65
C THR A 227 -1.08 8.39 -4.86
N PHE A 228 -0.60 8.87 -6.00
CA PHE A 228 -0.56 8.12 -7.26
C PHE A 228 -1.93 7.51 -7.64
N HIS A 229 -3.01 8.29 -7.49
CA HIS A 229 -4.35 7.82 -7.81
C HIS A 229 -4.43 7.40 -9.28
N HIS A 230 -4.89 6.17 -9.48
CA HIS A 230 -5.26 5.71 -10.81
C HIS A 230 -6.54 6.42 -11.27
N HIS A 231 -6.76 6.45 -12.57
CA HIS A 231 -8.02 6.94 -13.12
C HIS A 231 -9.13 5.94 -12.80
N VAL A 232 -10.17 6.41 -12.10
CA VAL A 232 -11.32 5.57 -11.72
C VAL A 232 -12.12 5.21 -12.97
N GLN A 233 -12.41 3.90 -13.15
CA GLN A 233 -13.09 3.38 -14.34
C GLN A 233 -14.50 2.83 -14.06
N ASN A 234 -14.82 2.57 -12.80
CA ASN A 234 -16.14 2.05 -12.41
C ASN A 234 -16.82 3.04 -11.46
#